data_cc1f8bb45d2fc7dc865a180f3fee6166
#
_entry.id   cc1f8bb45d2fc7dc865a180f3fee6166
#
_cell.length_a   1.000
_cell.length_b   1.000
_cell.length_c   1.000
_cell.angle_alpha   90.00
_cell.angle_beta   90.00
_cell.angle_gamma   90.00
#
_symmetry.space_group_name_H-M   'P 1'
#
loop_
_entity.id
_entity.type
_entity.pdbx_description
1 polymer ?
#
loop_
_entity_poly.entity_id
_entity_poly.type
_entity_poly.pdbx_seq_one_letter_code
_entity_poly.pdbx_strand_id
1 'polypeptide(L)'
;MDKYQKITDARKLLDLPERATTREIKSHYRSLLAQWHPDSCKENKEQCNEMTRKIIAAYKTIVDYCNQYKYSFSKEEIRNYLPADEWWFERFGDDPLWGNNRKPK
;
A
#
# COMPACT_ATOMS: atom_id res chain seq x y z
N MET A 1 14.32 9.60 -16.75
CA MET A 1 13.03 9.83 -16.08
C MET A 1 13.30 9.99 -14.59
N ASP A 2 12.77 11.03 -14.03
CA ASP A 2 13.06 11.24 -12.61
C ASP A 2 12.21 10.32 -11.75
N LYS A 3 12.58 10.26 -10.48
CA LYS A 3 11.96 9.33 -9.57
C LYS A 3 10.49 9.64 -9.33
N TYR A 4 10.15 10.91 -9.27
CA TYR A 4 8.76 11.29 -9.06
C TYR A 4 7.90 10.81 -10.22
N GLN A 5 8.36 11.00 -11.43
CA GLN A 5 7.60 10.57 -12.60
C GLN A 5 7.44 9.07 -12.63
N LYS A 6 8.49 8.36 -12.30
CA LYS A 6 8.47 6.91 -12.29
C LYS A 6 7.44 6.39 -11.28
N ILE A 7 7.44 6.96 -10.09
CA ILE A 7 6.50 6.56 -9.05
C ILE A 7 5.08 6.93 -9.45
N THR A 8 4.91 8.12 -10.02
CA THR A 8 3.59 8.56 -10.44
C THR A 8 3.02 7.65 -11.52
N ASP A 9 3.84 7.27 -12.48
CA ASP A 9 3.39 6.38 -13.54
C ASP A 9 3.02 5.01 -12.98
N ALA A 10 3.80 4.52 -12.03
CA ALA A 10 3.49 3.25 -11.38
C ALA A 10 2.18 3.33 -10.62
N ARG A 11 1.95 4.43 -9.91
CA ARG A 11 0.72 4.62 -9.17
C ARG A 11 -0.49 4.60 -10.11
N LYS A 12 -0.36 5.27 -11.23
CA LYS A 12 -1.46 5.34 -12.19
C LYS A 12 -1.72 3.99 -12.83
N LEU A 13 -0.67 3.25 -13.11
CA LEU A 13 -0.84 1.92 -13.69
C LEU A 13 -1.57 1.01 -12.74
N LEU A 14 -1.29 1.11 -11.44
CA LEU A 14 -1.96 0.30 -10.44
C LEU A 14 -3.31 0.89 -10.04
N ASP A 15 -3.70 1.99 -10.67
CA ASP A 15 -4.99 2.64 -10.40
C ASP A 15 -5.13 3.02 -8.93
N LEU A 16 -4.06 3.51 -8.35
CA LEU A 16 -4.07 3.90 -6.95
C LEU A 16 -4.39 5.38 -6.81
N PRO A 17 -5.12 5.75 -5.75
CA PRO A 17 -5.30 7.17 -5.44
C PRO A 17 -3.98 7.77 -4.98
N GLU A 18 -3.98 9.08 -4.79
CA GLU A 18 -2.76 9.74 -4.38
C GLU A 18 -2.31 9.35 -2.98
N ARG A 19 -3.22 8.90 -2.16
CA ARG A 19 -2.90 8.44 -0.82
C ARG A 19 -3.50 7.04 -0.66
N ALA A 20 -2.66 6.11 -0.29
CA ALA A 20 -3.08 4.72 -0.19
C ALA A 20 -2.31 4.03 0.91
N THR A 21 -2.98 3.09 1.56
CA THR A 21 -2.33 2.25 2.55
C THR A 21 -1.63 1.10 1.86
N THR A 22 -0.77 0.43 2.58
CA THR A 22 -0.11 -0.76 2.06
C THR A 22 -1.14 -1.81 1.66
N ARG A 23 -2.19 -1.93 2.43
CA ARG A 23 -3.25 -2.89 2.13
C ARG A 23 -3.92 -2.57 0.81
N GLU A 24 -4.21 -1.30 0.58
CA GLU A 24 -4.82 -0.89 -0.68
C GLU A 24 -3.90 -1.16 -1.86
N ILE A 25 -2.62 -0.89 -1.68
CA ILE A 25 -1.64 -1.14 -2.73
C ILE A 25 -1.63 -2.61 -3.10
N LYS A 26 -1.58 -3.49 -2.10
CA LYS A 26 -1.56 -4.92 -2.36
C LYS A 26 -2.86 -5.41 -3.00
N SER A 27 -3.97 -4.85 -2.56
CA SER A 27 -5.27 -5.24 -3.09
C SER A 27 -5.37 -4.90 -4.58
N HIS A 28 -4.98 -3.69 -4.94
CA HIS A 28 -5.00 -3.29 -6.35
C HIS A 28 -4.07 -4.17 -7.18
N TYR A 29 -2.89 -4.44 -6.65
CA TYR A 29 -1.92 -5.27 -7.34
C TYR A 29 -2.49 -6.65 -7.64
N ARG A 30 -3.08 -7.28 -6.63
CA ARG A 30 -3.65 -8.61 -6.80
C ARG A 30 -4.81 -8.62 -7.79
N SER A 31 -5.65 -7.62 -7.72
CA SER A 31 -6.78 -7.52 -8.65
C SER A 31 -6.31 -7.41 -10.08
N LEU A 32 -5.31 -6.57 -10.31
CA LEU A 32 -4.81 -6.40 -11.65
C LEU A 32 -4.08 -7.64 -12.15
N LEU A 33 -3.35 -8.30 -11.27
CA LEU A 33 -2.69 -9.54 -11.66
C LEU A 33 -3.71 -10.60 -12.07
N ALA A 34 -4.79 -10.72 -11.30
CA ALA A 34 -5.84 -11.68 -11.62
C ALA A 34 -6.48 -11.36 -12.96
N GLN A 35 -6.68 -10.08 -13.22
CA GLN A 35 -7.31 -9.65 -14.46
C GLN A 35 -6.44 -9.92 -15.68
N TRP A 36 -5.14 -9.72 -15.54
CA TRP A 36 -4.23 -9.81 -16.69
C TRP A 36 -3.38 -11.06 -16.72
N HIS A 37 -3.61 -11.97 -15.78
CA HIS A 37 -2.84 -13.21 -15.79
C HIS A 37 -3.11 -13.96 -17.10
N PRO A 38 -2.06 -14.52 -17.73
CA PRO A 38 -2.23 -15.16 -19.03
C PRO A 38 -3.28 -16.26 -19.04
N ASP A 39 -3.49 -16.93 -17.91
CA ASP A 39 -4.45 -18.00 -17.85
C ASP A 39 -5.89 -17.53 -17.80
N SER A 40 -6.13 -16.30 -17.40
CA SER A 40 -7.50 -15.83 -17.18
C SER A 40 -7.87 -14.59 -17.98
N CYS A 41 -6.92 -13.91 -18.58
CA CYS A 41 -7.23 -12.68 -19.28
C CYS A 41 -7.95 -12.98 -20.59
N LYS A 42 -8.68 -11.98 -21.07
CA LYS A 42 -9.49 -12.12 -22.27
C LYS A 42 -8.81 -11.57 -23.52
N GLU A 43 -7.70 -10.90 -23.34
CA GLU A 43 -6.94 -10.39 -24.47
C GLU A 43 -6.00 -11.48 -24.99
N ASN A 44 -5.27 -11.17 -26.06
CA ASN A 44 -4.35 -12.17 -26.54
C ASN A 44 -3.21 -12.34 -25.53
N LYS A 45 -2.58 -13.50 -25.62
CA LYS A 45 -1.60 -13.89 -24.62
C LYS A 45 -0.43 -12.91 -24.54
N GLU A 46 -0.05 -12.40 -25.68
CA GLU A 46 1.09 -11.48 -25.73
C GLU A 46 0.79 -10.18 -24.97
N GLN A 47 -0.41 -9.64 -25.16
CA GLN A 47 -0.83 -8.45 -24.44
C GLN A 47 -0.92 -8.72 -22.95
N CYS A 48 -1.42 -9.89 -22.57
CA CYS A 48 -1.57 -10.22 -21.17
C CYS A 48 -0.21 -10.37 -20.51
N ASN A 49 0.75 -10.98 -21.19
CA ASN A 49 2.10 -11.09 -20.67
C ASN A 49 2.74 -9.72 -20.49
N GLU A 50 2.52 -8.86 -21.46
CA GLU A 50 3.09 -7.51 -21.40
C GLU A 50 2.51 -6.73 -20.23
N MET A 51 1.20 -6.76 -20.07
CA MET A 51 0.55 -6.06 -18.95
C MET A 51 0.98 -6.64 -17.62
N THR A 52 1.09 -7.95 -17.52
CA THR A 52 1.52 -8.57 -16.28
C THR A 52 2.92 -8.08 -15.90
N ARG A 53 3.81 -7.99 -16.87
CA ARG A 53 5.16 -7.50 -16.59
C ARG A 53 5.13 -6.05 -16.12
N LYS A 54 4.29 -5.22 -16.75
CA LYS A 54 4.19 -3.83 -16.34
C LYS A 54 3.62 -3.69 -14.94
N ILE A 55 2.64 -4.51 -14.62
CA ILE A 55 2.03 -4.47 -13.30
C ILE A 55 3.05 -4.86 -12.23
N ILE A 56 3.81 -5.90 -12.49
CA ILE A 56 4.82 -6.34 -11.53
C ILE A 56 5.89 -5.28 -11.35
N ALA A 57 6.33 -4.66 -12.43
CA ALA A 57 7.34 -3.61 -12.36
C ALA A 57 6.82 -2.40 -11.61
N ALA A 58 5.57 -2.03 -11.86
CA ALA A 58 4.96 -0.89 -11.15
C ALA A 58 4.86 -1.16 -9.67
N TYR A 59 4.44 -2.37 -9.31
CA TYR A 59 4.33 -2.74 -7.91
C TYR A 59 5.69 -2.67 -7.22
N LYS A 60 6.73 -3.15 -7.89
CA LYS A 60 8.06 -3.09 -7.31
C LYS A 60 8.49 -1.65 -7.09
N THR A 61 8.21 -0.77 -8.03
CA THR A 61 8.53 0.64 -7.87
C THR A 61 7.83 1.24 -6.65
N ILE A 62 6.56 0.93 -6.48
CA ILE A 62 5.78 1.46 -5.36
C ILE A 62 6.30 0.89 -4.04
N VAL A 63 6.58 -0.42 -4.01
CA VAL A 63 7.07 -1.04 -2.79
C VAL A 63 8.43 -0.48 -2.40
N ASP A 64 9.30 -0.26 -3.37
CA ASP A 64 10.62 0.34 -3.08
C ASP A 64 10.46 1.72 -2.48
N TYR A 65 9.55 2.50 -3.02
CA TYR A 65 9.28 3.82 -2.46
C TYR A 65 8.78 3.72 -1.03
N CYS A 66 7.83 2.82 -0.79
CA CYS A 66 7.27 2.66 0.54
C CYS A 66 8.32 2.18 1.54
N ASN A 67 9.22 1.32 1.10
CA ASN A 67 10.25 0.81 2.00
C ASN A 67 11.27 1.85 2.39
N GLN A 68 11.41 2.89 1.57
CA GLN A 68 12.35 3.97 1.87
C GLN A 68 11.69 5.11 2.61
N TYR A 69 10.38 5.07 2.73
CA TYR A 69 9.64 6.12 3.37
C TYR A 69 9.83 6.05 4.89
N LYS A 70 10.11 7.18 5.48
CA LYS A 70 10.27 7.24 6.93
C LYS A 70 8.94 7.63 7.55
N TYR A 71 8.40 6.71 8.29
CA TYR A 71 7.14 6.98 9.00
C TYR A 71 7.42 7.83 10.22
N SER A 72 6.51 8.72 10.51
CA SER A 72 6.61 9.53 11.71
C SER A 72 5.80 8.89 12.81
N PHE A 73 6.42 8.73 13.96
CA PHE A 73 5.75 8.17 15.12
C PHE A 73 5.45 9.25 16.14
N SER A 74 5.47 10.51 15.70
CA SER A 74 5.11 11.59 16.58
C SER A 74 3.63 11.49 16.92
N LYS A 75 3.30 11.99 18.10
CA LYS A 75 1.93 11.95 18.58
C LYS A 75 1.00 12.68 17.62
N GLU A 76 1.46 13.79 17.11
CA GLU A 76 0.64 14.60 16.22
C GLU A 76 0.32 13.86 14.92
N GLU A 77 1.33 13.22 14.35
CA GLU A 77 1.13 12.53 13.09
C GLU A 77 0.23 11.32 13.27
N ILE A 78 0.46 10.55 14.32
CA ILE A 78 -0.34 9.37 14.57
C ILE A 78 -1.80 9.77 14.77
N ARG A 79 -2.03 10.84 15.53
CA ARG A 79 -3.38 11.29 15.80
C ARG A 79 -4.12 11.67 14.52
N ASN A 80 -3.40 12.26 13.57
CA ASN A 80 -4.01 12.69 12.33
C ASN A 80 -4.53 11.55 11.48
N TYR A 81 -4.01 10.35 11.67
CA TYR A 81 -4.36 9.23 10.81
C TYR A 81 -5.17 8.15 11.48
N LEU A 82 -5.54 8.35 12.73
CA LEU A 82 -6.35 7.36 13.42
C LEU A 82 -7.83 7.68 13.27
N PRO A 83 -8.66 6.69 13.01
CA PRO A 83 -10.11 6.90 13.10
C PRO A 83 -10.50 7.26 14.52
N ALA A 84 -11.70 7.77 14.68
CA ALA A 84 -12.14 8.26 16.00
C ALA A 84 -12.03 7.18 17.07
N ASP A 85 -12.41 5.94 16.73
CA ASP A 85 -12.36 4.87 17.71
C ASP A 85 -10.93 4.49 18.05
N GLU A 86 -10.04 4.54 17.05
CA GLU A 86 -8.63 4.25 17.31
C GLU A 86 -7.97 5.40 18.04
N TRP A 87 -8.46 6.61 17.81
CA TRP A 87 -8.00 7.74 18.60
C TRP A 87 -8.32 7.54 20.08
N TRP A 88 -9.49 7.00 20.35
CA TRP A 88 -9.89 6.67 21.70
C TRP A 88 -8.93 5.66 22.30
N PHE A 89 -8.55 4.66 21.53
CA PHE A 89 -7.61 3.63 21.97
C PHE A 89 -6.25 4.25 22.28
N GLU A 90 -5.80 5.15 21.45
CA GLU A 90 -4.53 5.83 21.65
C GLU A 90 -4.57 6.63 22.96
N ARG A 91 -5.68 7.24 23.22
CA ARG A 91 -5.84 8.06 24.40
C ARG A 91 -5.75 7.23 25.67
N PHE A 92 -6.26 6.04 25.65
CA PHE A 92 -6.28 5.16 26.81
C PHE A 92 -5.31 4.01 26.68
N GLY A 93 -4.40 4.09 25.75
CA GLY A 93 -3.46 3.01 25.51
C GLY A 93 -2.50 2.80 26.65
N ASP A 94 -2.30 3.79 27.49
CA ASP A 94 -1.42 3.67 28.64
C ASP A 94 -2.08 3.01 29.84
N ASP A 95 -3.37 2.77 29.73
CA ASP A 95 -4.07 2.06 30.78
C ASP A 95 -3.41 0.71 31.02
N PRO A 96 -3.20 0.33 32.28
CA PRO A 96 -2.53 -0.94 32.55
C PRO A 96 -3.17 -2.13 31.86
N LEU A 97 -4.49 -2.10 31.71
CA LEU A 97 -5.17 -3.19 31.01
C LEU A 97 -4.71 -3.30 29.56
N TRP A 98 -4.61 -2.18 28.91
CA TRP A 98 -4.25 -2.16 27.49
C TRP A 98 -2.76 -2.32 27.29
N GLY A 99 -1.98 -1.62 28.08
CA GLY A 99 -0.55 -1.68 27.93
C GLY A 99 0.01 -3.07 28.15
N ASN A 100 -0.45 -3.74 29.18
CA ASN A 100 0.02 -5.06 29.49
C ASN A 100 -0.35 -6.07 28.43
N ASN A 101 -1.54 -5.93 27.89
CA ASN A 101 -2.00 -6.86 26.88
C ASN A 101 -1.21 -6.76 25.60
N ARG A 102 -0.74 -5.58 25.29
CA ARG A 102 -0.03 -5.38 24.06
C ARG A 102 1.43 -5.62 24.15
N LYS A 103 1.94 -5.67 25.32
CA LYS A 103 3.35 -5.88 25.47
C LYS A 103 3.72 -7.29 25.16
N PRO A 104 4.58 -7.47 24.21
CA PRO A 104 4.93 -8.83 23.82
C PRO A 104 5.80 -9.52 24.85
N LYS A 105 6.48 -8.84 25.59
CA LYS A 105 7.39 -9.47 26.53
C LYS A 105 8.46 -10.25 25.86
#